data_c229b1bd03fea025a0eea4dadcbd38dc
#
_entry.id   c229b1bd03fea025a0eea4dadcbd38dc
#
_cell.length_a   1.000
_cell.length_b   1.000
_cell.length_c   1.000
_cell.angle_alpha   90.00
_cell.angle_beta   90.00
_cell.angle_gamma   90.00
#
_symmetry.space_group_name_H-M   'P 1'
#
loop_
_entity.id
_entity.type
_entity.pdbx_description
1 polymer ?
#
loop_
_entity_poly.entity_id
_entity_poly.type
_entity_poly.pdbx_seq_one_letter_code
_entity_poly.pdbx_strand_id
1 'polypeptide(L)'
;MTHLDEAMPRWQFRERHEIHINADPQRIYDAIRAVRADEITLFRTLTWIRRGGRNLPEGILNAGKTKPILDVATETTFRYLADDPPREIVVGTHIARGIDAAMNFLITPEASGCRVTTETRVFAADAKARRRFALYWFVIRPGSGIIRRMWLRAVKRRAQA
;
A
#
# COMPACT_ATOMS: atom_id res chain seq x y z
N MET A 1 15.72 9.64 -7.39
CA MET A 1 15.33 8.26 -7.71
C MET A 1 14.87 7.61 -6.43
N THR A 2 13.74 6.94 -6.40
CA THR A 2 13.18 6.25 -5.22
C THR A 2 13.53 4.77 -5.27
N HIS A 3 13.49 4.07 -4.14
CA HIS A 3 13.67 2.61 -4.13
C HIS A 3 12.56 1.89 -4.92
N LEU A 4 11.36 2.49 -5.00
CA LEU A 4 10.32 1.96 -5.89
C LEU A 4 10.71 2.05 -7.38
N ASP A 5 11.43 3.10 -7.80
CA ASP A 5 11.93 3.22 -9.18
C ASP A 5 12.96 2.15 -9.51
N GLU A 6 13.78 1.77 -8.53
CA GLU A 6 14.76 0.68 -8.65
C GLU A 6 14.08 -0.69 -8.65
N ALA A 7 13.14 -0.91 -7.73
CA ALA A 7 12.43 -2.19 -7.59
C ALA A 7 11.48 -2.48 -8.77
N MET A 8 10.83 -1.46 -9.32
CA MET A 8 9.88 -1.60 -10.43
C MET A 8 10.02 -0.43 -11.42
N PRO A 9 11.07 -0.44 -12.27
CA PRO A 9 11.32 0.63 -13.24
C PRO A 9 10.34 0.66 -14.40
N ARG A 10 9.62 -0.44 -14.65
CA ARG A 10 8.61 -0.56 -15.71
C ARG A 10 7.28 -1.00 -15.14
N TRP A 11 6.21 -0.37 -15.57
CA TRP A 11 4.83 -0.70 -15.17
C TRP A 11 3.83 -0.34 -16.28
N GLN A 12 2.66 -0.97 -16.25
CA GLN A 12 1.53 -0.60 -17.11
C GLN A 12 0.36 -0.02 -16.30
N PHE A 13 0.31 -0.30 -14.99
CA PHE A 13 -0.73 0.21 -14.12
C PHE A 13 -0.08 0.94 -12.94
N ARG A 14 -0.66 2.09 -12.59
CA ARG A 14 -0.14 2.96 -11.55
C ARG A 14 -1.29 3.62 -10.80
N GLU A 15 -1.14 3.72 -9.49
CA GLU A 15 -2.01 4.50 -8.63
C GLU A 15 -1.16 5.21 -7.58
N ARG A 16 -1.40 6.51 -7.39
CA ARG A 16 -0.65 7.34 -6.43
C ARG A 16 -1.61 8.21 -5.63
N HIS A 17 -1.35 8.30 -4.33
CA HIS A 17 -2.03 9.18 -3.40
C HIS A 17 -1.01 9.87 -2.52
N GLU A 18 -1.35 11.05 -2.00
CA GLU A 18 -0.48 11.79 -1.09
C GLU A 18 -1.28 12.53 -0.03
N ILE A 19 -0.62 12.86 1.08
CA ILE A 19 -1.14 13.65 2.17
C ILE A 19 0.01 14.44 2.81
N HIS A 20 -0.29 15.66 3.29
CA HIS A 20 0.62 16.42 4.13
C HIS A 20 0.39 16.10 5.61
N ILE A 21 1.47 15.83 6.36
CA ILE A 21 1.47 15.50 7.79
C ILE A 21 2.42 16.44 8.51
N ASN A 22 1.91 17.18 9.48
CA ASN A 22 2.73 18.06 10.32
C ASN A 22 3.35 17.27 11.48
N ALA A 23 4.37 16.49 11.15
CA ALA A 23 5.18 15.71 12.08
C ALA A 23 6.57 15.48 11.48
N ASP A 24 7.53 15.08 12.30
CA ASP A 24 8.87 14.73 11.83
C ASP A 24 8.87 13.40 11.05
N PRO A 25 9.86 13.18 10.17
CA PRO A 25 9.92 11.98 9.32
C PRO A 25 9.92 10.68 10.11
N GLN A 26 10.60 10.61 11.25
CA GLN A 26 10.70 9.38 12.05
C GLN A 26 9.35 9.01 12.66
N ARG A 27 8.62 9.97 13.22
CA ARG A 27 7.26 9.72 13.74
C ARG A 27 6.30 9.23 12.67
N ILE A 28 6.42 9.78 11.46
CA ILE A 28 5.59 9.35 10.33
C ILE A 28 5.97 7.93 9.91
N TYR A 29 7.25 7.62 9.83
CA TYR A 29 7.75 6.29 9.49
C TYR A 29 7.26 5.24 10.49
N ASP A 30 7.37 5.52 11.79
CA ASP A 30 6.90 4.65 12.86
C ASP A 30 5.37 4.47 12.79
N ALA A 31 4.63 5.55 12.49
CA ALA A 31 3.18 5.49 12.30
C ALA A 31 2.80 4.60 11.10
N ILE A 32 3.51 4.68 9.97
CA ILE A 32 3.27 3.81 8.81
C ILE A 32 3.42 2.34 9.19
N ARG A 33 4.46 2.01 9.95
CA ARG A 33 4.71 0.63 10.41
C ARG A 33 3.70 0.13 11.42
N ALA A 34 3.14 1.02 12.24
CA ALA A 34 2.28 0.65 13.36
C ALA A 34 0.78 0.67 13.06
N VAL A 35 0.33 1.24 11.93
CA VAL A 35 -1.11 1.30 11.57
C VAL A 35 -1.69 -0.10 11.40
N ARG A 36 -2.84 -0.33 12.05
CA ARG A 36 -3.60 -1.57 11.97
C ARG A 36 -4.83 -1.45 11.07
N ALA A 37 -5.37 -2.58 10.65
CA ALA A 37 -6.53 -2.62 9.76
C ALA A 37 -7.80 -1.97 10.34
N ASP A 38 -7.97 -2.00 11.67
CA ASP A 38 -9.10 -1.37 12.37
C ASP A 38 -9.01 0.17 12.40
N GLU A 39 -7.83 0.74 12.22
CA GLU A 39 -7.61 2.18 12.13
C GLU A 39 -7.92 2.74 10.74
N ILE A 40 -7.98 1.88 9.72
CA ILE A 40 -8.31 2.26 8.35
C ILE A 40 -9.81 2.13 8.15
N THR A 41 -10.52 3.25 8.19
CA THR A 41 -11.98 3.29 8.02
C THR A 41 -12.40 2.54 6.75
N LEU A 42 -13.48 1.77 6.81
CA LEU A 42 -14.03 0.94 5.73
C LEU A 42 -13.08 -0.14 5.18
N PHE A 43 -11.86 -0.29 5.71
CA PHE A 43 -10.93 -1.32 5.22
C PHE A 43 -11.58 -2.69 5.17
N ARG A 44 -12.16 -3.13 6.29
CA ARG A 44 -12.78 -4.45 6.40
C ARG A 44 -13.99 -4.61 5.47
N THR A 45 -14.81 -3.56 5.34
CA THR A 45 -15.98 -3.59 4.44
C THR A 45 -15.56 -3.70 2.98
N LEU A 46 -14.62 -2.86 2.54
CA LEU A 46 -14.15 -2.85 1.17
C LEU A 46 -13.38 -4.13 0.80
N THR A 47 -12.57 -4.64 1.72
CA THR A 47 -11.86 -5.91 1.50
C THR A 47 -12.84 -7.10 1.52
N TRP A 48 -13.88 -7.07 2.35
CA TRP A 48 -14.96 -8.07 2.34
C TRP A 48 -15.70 -8.10 1.00
N ILE A 49 -16.08 -6.93 0.47
CA ILE A 49 -16.68 -6.81 -0.86
C ILE A 49 -15.74 -7.34 -1.93
N ARG A 50 -14.45 -6.95 -1.89
CA ARG A 50 -13.45 -7.37 -2.87
C ARG A 50 -13.25 -8.89 -2.93
N ARG A 51 -13.36 -9.58 -1.79
CA ARG A 51 -13.28 -11.04 -1.74
C ARG A 51 -14.61 -11.77 -1.98
N GLY A 52 -15.66 -11.03 -2.36
CA GLY A 52 -17.00 -11.60 -2.64
C GLY A 52 -17.64 -12.26 -1.42
N GLY A 53 -17.40 -11.72 -0.21
CA GLY A 53 -17.92 -12.26 1.05
C GLY A 53 -17.26 -13.57 1.51
N ARG A 54 -16.24 -14.08 0.81
CA ARG A 54 -15.57 -15.34 1.17
C ARG A 54 -14.65 -15.16 2.39
N ASN A 55 -14.60 -16.17 3.23
CA ASN A 55 -13.62 -16.25 4.31
C ASN A 55 -12.30 -16.77 3.74
N LEU A 56 -11.33 -15.85 3.60
CA LEU A 56 -9.97 -16.16 3.19
C LEU A 56 -9.08 -16.32 4.43
N PRO A 57 -7.97 -17.06 4.34
CA PRO A 57 -6.92 -17.05 5.34
C PRO A 57 -6.47 -15.64 5.70
N GLU A 58 -5.78 -15.47 6.84
CA GLU A 58 -5.21 -14.18 7.21
C GLU A 58 -4.28 -13.65 6.12
N GLY A 59 -4.43 -12.40 5.77
CA GLY A 59 -3.66 -11.72 4.75
C GLY A 59 -4.15 -10.27 4.60
N ILE A 60 -3.58 -9.52 3.66
CA ILE A 60 -3.92 -8.10 3.47
C ILE A 60 -5.41 -7.87 3.20
N LEU A 61 -6.11 -8.82 2.59
CA LEU A 61 -7.56 -8.73 2.36
C LEU A 61 -8.41 -9.21 3.54
N ASN A 62 -7.80 -9.82 4.55
CA ASN A 62 -8.45 -10.35 5.74
C ASN A 62 -7.57 -10.13 6.98
N ALA A 63 -7.02 -8.91 7.12
CA ALA A 63 -6.15 -8.57 8.23
C ALA A 63 -6.93 -8.53 9.56
N GLY A 64 -6.35 -9.13 10.58
CA GLY A 64 -6.83 -9.08 11.96
C GLY A 64 -6.77 -7.65 12.52
N LYS A 65 -7.33 -7.46 13.74
CA LYS A 65 -7.37 -6.15 14.40
C LYS A 65 -6.11 -5.83 15.20
N THR A 66 -5.30 -6.81 15.53
CA THR A 66 -4.22 -6.68 16.53
C THR A 66 -2.86 -6.39 15.94
N LYS A 67 -2.59 -6.89 14.73
CA LYS A 67 -1.30 -6.72 14.07
C LYS A 67 -1.26 -5.49 13.15
N PRO A 68 -0.10 -4.83 13.02
CA PRO A 68 0.13 -3.84 11.97
C PRO A 68 -0.16 -4.41 10.57
N ILE A 69 -0.78 -3.61 9.71
CA ILE A 69 -1.19 -4.10 8.38
C ILE A 69 -0.01 -4.45 7.48
N LEU A 70 1.13 -3.75 7.62
CA LEU A 70 2.35 -4.08 6.88
C LEU A 70 2.93 -5.42 7.32
N ASP A 71 2.88 -5.74 8.63
CA ASP A 71 3.37 -7.02 9.15
C ASP A 71 2.48 -8.15 8.62
N VAL A 72 1.16 -8.01 8.68
CA VAL A 72 0.23 -8.99 8.08
C VAL A 72 0.51 -9.19 6.59
N ALA A 73 0.77 -8.11 5.85
CA ALA A 73 1.08 -8.20 4.43
C ALA A 73 2.38 -8.97 4.19
N THR A 74 3.45 -8.65 4.91
CA THR A 74 4.79 -9.21 4.70
C THR A 74 4.96 -10.63 5.27
N GLU A 75 4.18 -11.00 6.27
CA GLU A 75 4.09 -12.38 6.77
C GLU A 75 3.32 -13.31 5.82
N THR A 76 2.52 -12.78 4.90
CA THR A 76 1.62 -13.60 4.08
C THR A 76 1.95 -13.59 2.58
N THR A 77 1.84 -12.46 1.92
CA THR A 77 1.91 -12.38 0.45
C THR A 77 2.93 -11.38 -0.08
N PHE A 78 3.26 -10.37 0.70
CA PHE A 78 4.24 -9.36 0.33
C PHE A 78 5.60 -9.67 0.92
N ARG A 79 6.63 -9.03 0.36
CA ARG A 79 7.99 -8.99 0.93
C ARG A 79 8.51 -7.57 0.89
N TYR A 80 9.39 -7.23 1.82
CA TYR A 80 10.14 -5.98 1.72
C TYR A 80 11.09 -6.04 0.53
N LEU A 81 11.04 -5.02 -0.32
CA LEU A 81 11.98 -4.79 -1.41
C LEU A 81 13.01 -3.73 -1.02
N ALA A 82 12.61 -2.76 -0.21
CA ALA A 82 13.49 -1.80 0.45
C ALA A 82 12.87 -1.31 1.76
N ASP A 83 13.71 -1.03 2.74
CA ASP A 83 13.34 -0.45 4.03
C ASP A 83 14.43 0.55 4.42
N ASP A 84 14.17 1.84 4.12
CA ASP A 84 15.10 2.97 4.27
C ASP A 84 14.53 4.01 5.26
N PRO A 85 14.68 3.77 6.58
CA PRO A 85 14.17 4.69 7.59
C PRO A 85 14.96 6.03 7.60
N PRO A 86 14.29 7.17 7.80
CA PRO A 86 12.82 7.36 7.87
C PRO A 86 12.22 7.75 6.52
N ARG A 87 12.84 7.41 5.41
CA ARG A 87 12.55 7.95 4.08
C ARG A 87 11.55 7.13 3.28
N GLU A 88 11.76 5.81 3.14
CA GLU A 88 10.94 5.01 2.24
C GLU A 88 10.80 3.55 2.68
N ILE A 89 9.60 3.01 2.56
CA ILE A 89 9.30 1.58 2.67
C ILE A 89 8.77 1.12 1.32
N VAL A 90 9.34 0.05 0.77
CA VAL A 90 8.87 -0.58 -0.48
C VAL A 90 8.55 -2.04 -0.21
N VAL A 91 7.34 -2.46 -0.55
CA VAL A 91 6.90 -3.85 -0.48
C VAL A 91 6.41 -4.32 -1.85
N GLY A 92 6.65 -5.58 -2.17
CA GLY A 92 6.26 -6.18 -3.43
C GLY A 92 5.62 -7.54 -3.26
N THR A 93 4.82 -7.94 -4.25
CA THR A 93 4.16 -9.24 -4.31
C THR A 93 4.02 -9.73 -5.73
N HIS A 94 3.97 -11.03 -5.88
CA HIS A 94 3.55 -11.70 -7.09
C HIS A 94 2.05 -11.97 -7.03
N ILE A 95 1.25 -11.25 -7.84
CA ILE A 95 -0.21 -11.36 -7.79
C ILE A 95 -0.70 -12.64 -8.47
N ALA A 96 -0.16 -12.92 -9.67
CA ALA A 96 -0.50 -14.06 -10.49
C ALA A 96 0.63 -14.30 -11.51
N ARG A 97 0.57 -15.43 -12.24
CA ARG A 97 1.57 -15.75 -13.27
C ARG A 97 1.78 -14.57 -14.23
N GLY A 98 2.98 -14.04 -14.23
CA GLY A 98 3.39 -12.90 -15.05
C GLY A 98 2.85 -11.54 -14.61
N ILE A 99 2.38 -11.41 -13.35
CA ILE A 99 1.89 -10.14 -12.81
C ILE A 99 2.53 -9.88 -11.46
N ASP A 100 3.39 -8.87 -11.41
CA ASP A 100 4.06 -8.38 -10.22
C ASP A 100 3.54 -7.00 -9.82
N ALA A 101 3.45 -6.77 -8.52
CA ALA A 101 3.10 -5.47 -7.97
C ALA A 101 4.12 -5.04 -6.92
N ALA A 102 4.37 -3.76 -6.88
CA ALA A 102 5.11 -3.12 -5.81
C ALA A 102 4.39 -1.86 -5.35
N MET A 103 4.53 -1.54 -4.09
CA MET A 103 4.04 -0.28 -3.53
C MET A 103 5.04 0.28 -2.53
N ASN A 104 5.00 1.61 -2.40
CA ASN A 104 5.79 2.29 -1.40
C ASN A 104 4.97 3.19 -0.49
N PHE A 105 5.62 3.61 0.59
CA PHE A 105 5.36 4.84 1.32
C PHE A 105 6.65 5.66 1.27
N LEU A 106 6.59 6.84 0.69
CA LEU A 106 7.70 7.77 0.58
C LEU A 106 7.41 9.01 1.43
N ILE A 107 8.34 9.35 2.31
CA ILE A 107 8.29 10.53 3.18
C ILE A 107 9.25 11.56 2.62
N THR A 108 8.73 12.72 2.27
CA THR A 108 9.51 13.84 1.75
C THR A 108 9.36 15.02 2.70
N PRO A 109 10.44 15.48 3.38
CA PRO A 109 10.39 16.67 4.23
C PRO A 109 9.98 17.91 3.43
N GLU A 110 9.17 18.77 4.05
CA GLU A 110 8.73 20.07 3.54
C GLU A 110 9.01 21.17 4.59
N ALA A 111 8.73 22.42 4.25
CA ALA A 111 8.96 23.56 5.15
C ALA A 111 8.20 23.43 6.49
N SER A 112 7.04 22.75 6.50
CA SER A 112 6.29 22.46 7.72
C SER A 112 5.82 21.00 7.70
N GLY A 113 6.59 20.09 8.31
CA GLY A 113 6.27 18.67 8.34
C GLY A 113 6.73 17.91 7.10
N CYS A 114 5.92 16.95 6.60
CA CYS A 114 6.30 16.10 5.49
C CYS A 114 5.14 15.84 4.54
N ARG A 115 5.46 15.66 3.26
CA ARG A 115 4.57 15.02 2.30
C ARG A 115 4.77 13.52 2.35
N VAL A 116 3.70 12.78 2.56
CA VAL A 116 3.70 11.32 2.51
C VAL A 116 2.97 10.87 1.27
N THR A 117 3.67 10.13 0.42
CA THR A 117 3.14 9.59 -0.83
C THR A 117 3.08 8.08 -0.73
N THR A 118 1.99 7.48 -1.20
CA THR A 118 1.93 6.04 -1.48
C THR A 118 1.67 5.81 -2.96
N GLU A 119 2.49 5.00 -3.58
CA GLU A 119 2.38 4.66 -5.00
C GLU A 119 2.36 3.15 -5.15
N THR A 120 1.42 2.67 -5.97
CA THR A 120 1.35 1.26 -6.37
C THR A 120 1.62 1.16 -7.85
N ARG A 121 2.51 0.27 -8.23
CA ARG A 121 2.85 -0.08 -9.61
C ARG A 121 2.55 -1.55 -9.86
N VAL A 122 2.08 -1.86 -11.06
CA VAL A 122 1.88 -3.25 -11.49
C VAL A 122 2.48 -3.45 -12.87
N PHE A 123 3.27 -4.50 -12.97
CA PHE A 123 3.89 -4.95 -14.22
C PHE A 123 3.27 -6.27 -14.65
N ALA A 124 2.85 -6.36 -15.92
CA ALA A 124 2.38 -7.58 -16.57
C ALA A 124 3.38 -7.98 -17.67
N ALA A 125 3.91 -9.21 -17.57
CA ALA A 125 5.01 -9.70 -18.42
C ALA A 125 4.59 -9.87 -19.89
N ASP A 126 3.33 -10.18 -20.16
CA ASP A 126 2.83 -10.42 -21.52
C ASP A 126 1.47 -9.75 -21.77
N ALA A 127 1.06 -9.69 -23.05
CA ALA A 127 -0.18 -9.03 -23.45
C ALA A 127 -1.45 -9.71 -22.89
N LYS A 128 -1.43 -11.02 -22.71
CA LYS A 128 -2.58 -11.77 -22.15
C LYS A 128 -2.75 -11.47 -20.66
N ALA A 129 -1.67 -11.50 -19.89
CA ALA A 129 -1.66 -11.12 -18.48
C ALA A 129 -2.12 -9.67 -18.31
N ARG A 130 -1.61 -8.75 -19.16
CA ARG A 130 -1.99 -7.33 -19.14
C ARG A 130 -3.48 -7.11 -19.40
N ARG A 131 -4.07 -7.77 -20.41
CA ARG A 131 -5.51 -7.64 -20.72
C ARG A 131 -6.38 -8.15 -19.57
N ARG A 132 -6.05 -9.31 -19.00
CA ARG A 132 -6.78 -9.87 -17.85
C ARG A 132 -6.70 -8.94 -16.64
N PHE A 133 -5.51 -8.44 -16.34
CA PHE A 133 -5.30 -7.55 -15.21
C PHE A 133 -5.96 -6.19 -15.42
N ALA A 134 -6.01 -5.66 -16.65
CA ALA A 134 -6.66 -4.38 -16.96
C ALA A 134 -8.14 -4.38 -16.55
N LEU A 135 -8.88 -5.46 -16.86
CA LEU A 135 -10.27 -5.59 -16.45
C LEU A 135 -10.43 -5.63 -14.93
N TYR A 136 -9.61 -6.44 -14.26
CA TYR A 136 -9.58 -6.50 -12.81
C TYR A 136 -9.22 -5.13 -12.18
N TRP A 137 -8.19 -4.47 -12.71
CA TRP A 137 -7.75 -3.15 -12.26
C TRP A 137 -8.85 -2.10 -12.36
N PHE A 138 -9.57 -2.07 -13.47
CA PHE A 138 -10.69 -1.14 -13.67
C PHE A 138 -11.75 -1.29 -12.58
N VAL A 139 -12.07 -2.53 -12.21
CA VAL A 139 -13.10 -2.82 -11.18
C VAL A 139 -12.62 -2.49 -9.77
N ILE A 140 -11.37 -2.83 -9.42
CA ILE A 140 -10.87 -2.69 -8.04
C ILE A 140 -10.30 -1.32 -7.71
N ARG A 141 -9.83 -0.57 -8.71
CA ARG A 141 -9.14 0.71 -8.53
C ARG A 141 -9.90 1.72 -7.67
N PRO A 142 -11.22 1.95 -7.84
CA PRO A 142 -11.96 2.89 -6.99
C PRO A 142 -11.89 2.52 -5.51
N GLY A 143 -12.13 1.26 -5.18
CA GLY A 143 -12.08 0.75 -3.80
C GLY A 143 -10.65 0.78 -3.23
N SER A 144 -9.66 0.42 -4.03
CA SER A 144 -8.24 0.50 -3.65
C SER A 144 -7.83 1.94 -3.32
N GLY A 145 -8.23 2.90 -4.16
CA GLY A 145 -7.95 4.31 -3.94
C GLY A 145 -8.56 4.86 -2.66
N ILE A 146 -9.79 4.44 -2.32
CA ILE A 146 -10.43 4.80 -1.05
C ILE A 146 -9.62 4.24 0.12
N ILE A 147 -9.25 2.96 0.11
CA ILE A 147 -8.44 2.32 1.16
C ILE A 147 -7.11 3.06 1.33
N ARG A 148 -6.42 3.41 0.25
CA ARG A 148 -5.14 4.13 0.30
C ARG A 148 -5.25 5.49 0.96
N ARG A 149 -6.26 6.27 0.60
CA ARG A 149 -6.51 7.58 1.22
C ARG A 149 -6.83 7.44 2.70
N MET A 150 -7.61 6.42 3.08
CA MET A 150 -7.93 6.17 4.48
C MET A 150 -6.72 5.67 5.27
N TRP A 151 -5.85 4.87 4.65
CA TRP A 151 -4.59 4.46 5.25
C TRP A 151 -3.69 5.67 5.53
N LEU A 152 -3.48 6.56 4.55
CA LEU A 152 -2.75 7.80 4.75
C LEU A 152 -3.34 8.67 5.88
N ARG A 153 -4.67 8.74 5.97
CA ARG A 153 -5.35 9.45 7.08
C ARG A 153 -5.10 8.77 8.44
N ALA A 154 -5.06 7.45 8.49
CA ALA A 154 -4.73 6.71 9.72
C ALA A 154 -3.29 6.99 10.14
N VAL A 155 -2.35 6.97 9.20
CA VAL A 155 -0.95 7.37 9.44
C VAL A 155 -0.88 8.80 9.99
N LYS A 156 -1.60 9.74 9.37
CA LYS A 156 -1.65 11.14 9.84
C LYS A 156 -2.16 11.24 11.27
N ARG A 157 -3.29 10.61 11.60
CA ARG A 157 -3.82 10.64 12.96
C ARG A 157 -2.82 10.11 13.98
N ARG A 158 -2.17 8.98 13.66
CA ARG A 158 -1.19 8.36 14.55
C ARG A 158 0.09 9.19 14.71
N ALA A 159 0.61 9.78 13.63
CA ALA A 159 1.81 10.60 13.67
C ALA A 159 1.62 11.95 14.40
N GLN A 160 0.37 12.44 14.44
CA GLN A 160 0.03 13.72 15.09
C GLN A 160 -0.59 13.56 16.50
N ALA A 161 -0.84 12.33 16.94
CA ALA A 161 -1.23 12.03 18.31
C ALA A 161 -0.04 12.13 19.25
#